data_57bfd48f85e0bbb46569bd861600972d
#
_entry.id   57bfd48f85e0bbb46569bd861600972d
#
_cell.length_a   1.000
_cell.length_b   1.000
_cell.length_c   1.000
_cell.angle_alpha   90.00
_cell.angle_beta   90.00
_cell.angle_gamma   90.00
#
_symmetry.space_group_name_H-M   'P 1'
#
loop_
_entity.id
_entity.type
_entity.pdbx_description
1 polymer ?
#
loop_
_entity_poly.entity_id
_entity_poly.type
_entity_poly.pdbx_seq_one_letter_code
_entity_poly.pdbx_strand_id
1 'polypeptide(L)'
;MKNVVVVGSQWGDEGKGKIVDWLSSEADVVIRFQGGHNAGHTLVVDGVTYKLRLLPSGIVRKNKISIIGNGVVVDPWALLDEIEEAKSKGVEINENNLILSEAATLILPFHRELSLIHI
;
A
#
# COMPACT_ATOMS: atom_id res chain seq x y z
N MET A 1 9.06 16.81 -14.54
CA MET A 1 8.98 15.37 -14.24
C MET A 1 7.63 14.83 -14.71
N LYS A 2 7.62 13.64 -15.25
CA LYS A 2 6.37 13.06 -15.76
C LYS A 2 5.74 12.16 -14.73
N ASN A 3 4.41 12.14 -14.71
CA ASN A 3 3.65 11.22 -13.88
C ASN A 3 3.59 9.84 -14.56
N VAL A 4 3.66 8.77 -13.78
CA VAL A 4 3.65 7.41 -14.29
C VAL A 4 2.57 6.61 -13.58
N VAL A 5 1.81 5.82 -14.34
CA VAL A 5 0.80 4.90 -13.81
C VAL A 5 1.22 3.48 -14.18
N VAL A 6 1.24 2.59 -13.18
CA VAL A 6 1.57 1.18 -13.38
C VAL A 6 0.31 0.36 -13.13
N VAL A 7 -0.11 -0.40 -14.14
CA VAL A 7 -1.31 -1.24 -14.06
C VAL A 7 -0.94 -2.64 -14.52
N GLY A 8 -1.36 -3.64 -13.75
CA GLY A 8 -1.22 -5.02 -14.16
C GLY A 8 -2.35 -5.40 -15.11
N SER A 9 -2.00 -5.90 -16.29
CA SER A 9 -2.98 -6.27 -17.31
C SER A 9 -3.04 -7.77 -17.58
N GLN A 10 -2.23 -8.55 -16.90
CA GLN A 10 -2.13 -9.99 -17.12
C GLN A 10 -2.12 -10.75 -15.80
N TRP A 11 -2.24 -12.06 -15.92
CA TRP A 11 -2.16 -12.99 -14.80
C TRP A 11 -0.75 -12.98 -14.21
N GLY A 12 -0.66 -12.87 -12.91
CA GLY A 12 0.61 -12.88 -12.21
C GLY A 12 1.25 -11.50 -12.15
N ASP A 13 2.04 -11.29 -11.12
CA ASP A 13 2.64 -9.98 -10.80
C ASP A 13 4.16 -9.97 -10.94
N GLU A 14 4.71 -10.99 -11.57
CA GLU A 14 6.15 -11.08 -11.75
C GLU A 14 6.68 -9.85 -12.51
N GLY A 15 7.52 -9.10 -11.89
CA GLY A 15 8.12 -7.92 -12.48
C GLY A 15 7.40 -6.61 -12.19
N LYS A 16 6.09 -6.64 -11.95
CA LYS A 16 5.37 -5.40 -11.63
C LYS A 16 5.87 -4.81 -10.32
N GLY A 17 6.08 -5.64 -9.31
CA GLY A 17 6.59 -5.19 -8.03
C GLY A 17 7.95 -4.54 -8.13
N LYS A 18 8.84 -5.09 -8.93
CA LYS A 18 10.18 -4.52 -9.13
C LYS A 18 10.12 -3.16 -9.83
N ILE A 19 9.26 -3.04 -10.83
CA ILE A 19 9.08 -1.77 -11.56
C ILE A 19 8.50 -0.71 -10.63
N VAL A 20 7.50 -1.07 -9.84
CA VAL A 20 6.88 -0.15 -8.87
C VAL A 20 7.90 0.31 -7.83
N ASP A 21 8.71 -0.60 -7.33
CA ASP A 21 9.72 -0.26 -6.33
C ASP A 21 10.75 0.71 -6.92
N TRP A 22 11.23 0.43 -8.13
CA TRP A 22 12.19 1.31 -8.81
C TRP A 22 11.59 2.69 -9.05
N LEU A 23 10.37 2.76 -9.57
CA LEU A 23 9.70 4.04 -9.82
C LEU A 23 9.44 4.80 -8.53
N SER A 24 9.10 4.09 -7.45
CA SER A 24 8.87 4.70 -6.14
C SER A 24 10.13 5.36 -5.59
N SER A 25 11.30 4.82 -5.91
CA SER A 25 12.56 5.43 -5.46
C SER A 25 12.80 6.78 -6.12
N GLU A 26 12.26 6.98 -7.33
CA GLU A 26 12.44 8.22 -8.08
C GLU A 26 11.28 9.22 -7.88
N ALA A 27 10.14 8.76 -7.41
CA ALA A 27 8.95 9.60 -7.27
C ALA A 27 8.95 10.35 -5.93
N ASP A 28 8.33 11.54 -5.93
CA ASP A 28 8.10 12.30 -4.71
C ASP A 28 6.81 11.89 -4.02
N VAL A 29 5.83 11.46 -4.81
CA VAL A 29 4.51 11.03 -4.33
C VAL A 29 4.19 9.68 -4.95
N VAL A 30 3.79 8.73 -4.11
CA VAL A 30 3.37 7.39 -4.54
C VAL A 30 1.93 7.19 -4.12
N ILE A 31 1.09 6.86 -5.09
CA ILE A 31 -0.35 6.69 -4.86
C ILE A 31 -0.73 5.25 -5.17
N ARG A 32 -1.33 4.58 -4.20
CA ARG A 32 -2.05 3.33 -4.45
C ARG A 32 -3.50 3.69 -4.74
N PHE A 33 -3.98 3.38 -5.93
CA PHE A 33 -5.28 3.88 -6.38
C PHE A 33 -6.37 2.82 -6.44
N GLN A 34 -6.03 1.54 -6.30
CA GLN A 34 -7.02 0.46 -6.34
C GLN A 34 -6.54 -0.77 -5.59
N GLY A 35 -7.44 -1.72 -5.38
CA GLY A 35 -7.15 -2.98 -4.74
C GLY A 35 -7.50 -2.98 -3.26
N GLY A 36 -6.98 -3.95 -2.54
CA GLY A 36 -7.20 -4.12 -1.11
C GLY A 36 -6.01 -4.81 -0.46
N HIS A 37 -6.20 -5.37 0.72
CA HIS A 37 -5.12 -6.00 1.47
C HIS A 37 -4.89 -7.48 1.10
N ASN A 38 -5.63 -8.01 0.11
CA ASN A 38 -5.54 -9.41 -0.30
C ASN A 38 -4.25 -9.73 -1.05
N ALA A 39 -3.70 -8.76 -1.75
CA ALA A 39 -2.46 -8.94 -2.50
C ALA A 39 -1.33 -8.21 -1.79
N GLY A 40 -0.25 -8.92 -1.51
CA GLY A 40 0.90 -8.36 -0.86
C GLY A 40 2.01 -8.03 -1.84
N HIS A 41 2.87 -7.13 -1.42
CA HIS A 41 4.06 -6.74 -2.16
C HIS A 41 5.25 -6.76 -1.19
N THR A 42 6.30 -7.50 -1.54
CA THR A 42 7.51 -7.59 -0.73
C THR A 42 8.61 -6.79 -1.38
N LEU A 43 9.25 -5.94 -0.60
CA LEU A 43 10.42 -5.20 -1.08
C LEU A 43 11.52 -5.20 -0.03
N VAL A 44 12.75 -5.01 -0.50
CA VAL A 44 13.92 -4.94 0.36
C VAL A 44 14.59 -3.58 0.16
N VAL A 45 14.75 -2.85 1.27
CA VAL A 45 15.40 -1.55 1.26
C VAL A 45 16.44 -1.56 2.38
N ASP A 46 17.70 -1.28 2.02
CA ASP A 46 18.82 -1.24 2.97
C ASP A 46 18.93 -2.51 3.82
N GLY A 47 18.70 -3.66 3.18
CA GLY A 47 18.80 -4.95 3.85
C GLY A 47 17.60 -5.34 4.71
N VAL A 48 16.58 -4.49 4.79
CA VAL A 48 15.37 -4.76 5.57
C VAL A 48 14.24 -5.16 4.61
N THR A 49 13.58 -6.25 4.94
CA THR A 49 12.45 -6.76 4.15
C THR A 49 11.14 -6.21 4.69
N TYR A 50 10.36 -5.61 3.80
CA TYR A 50 9.04 -5.07 4.12
C TYR A 50 7.97 -5.81 3.33
N LYS A 51 6.90 -6.20 4.01
CA LYS A 51 5.73 -6.81 3.38
C LYS A 51 4.59 -5.82 3.43
N LEU A 52 4.28 -5.23 2.29
CA LEU A 52 3.26 -4.19 2.18
C LEU A 52 2.00 -4.76 1.53
N ARG A 53 0.85 -4.36 2.02
CA ARG A 53 -0.46 -4.75 1.46
C ARG A 53 -1.27 -3.52 1.11
N LEU A 54 -1.56 -2.67 2.08
CA LEU A 54 -2.30 -1.43 1.86
C LEU A 54 -1.37 -0.22 1.71
N LEU A 55 -0.25 -0.24 2.40
CA LEU A 55 0.69 0.89 2.34
C LEU A 55 1.35 0.98 0.97
N PRO A 56 1.41 2.18 0.39
CA PRO A 56 2.16 2.38 -0.85
C PRO A 56 3.65 2.12 -0.65
N SER A 57 4.33 1.69 -1.71
CA SER A 57 5.74 1.33 -1.63
C SER A 57 6.66 2.50 -1.27
N GLY A 58 6.22 3.72 -1.48
CA GLY A 58 7.02 4.90 -1.11
C GLY A 58 7.15 5.11 0.39
N ILE A 59 6.30 4.44 1.21
CA ILE A 59 6.28 4.68 2.66
C ILE A 59 7.60 4.28 3.34
N VAL A 60 8.32 3.33 2.78
CA VAL A 60 9.57 2.85 3.38
C VAL A 60 10.76 3.75 3.07
N ARG A 61 10.57 4.77 2.24
CA ARG A 61 11.61 5.71 1.86
C ARG A 61 11.35 7.07 2.50
N LYS A 62 12.42 7.76 2.85
CA LYS A 62 12.30 9.10 3.46
C LYS A 62 11.93 10.15 2.42
N ASN A 63 11.31 11.23 2.89
CA ASN A 63 10.99 12.41 2.09
C ASN A 63 10.03 12.15 0.94
N LYS A 64 9.12 11.19 1.12
CA LYS A 64 8.09 10.88 0.13
C LYS A 64 6.72 10.95 0.77
N ILE A 65 5.73 11.29 -0.04
CA ILE A 65 4.34 11.29 0.38
C ILE A 65 3.68 10.05 -0.21
N SER A 66 3.03 9.27 0.62
CA SER A 66 2.31 8.07 0.21
C SER A 66 0.82 8.29 0.41
N ILE A 67 0.04 7.98 -0.61
CA ILE A 67 -1.40 8.22 -0.61
C ILE A 67 -2.14 6.92 -0.89
N ILE A 68 -3.13 6.62 -0.06
CA ILE A 68 -4.09 5.55 -0.31
C ILE A 68 -5.32 6.22 -0.91
N GLY A 69 -5.54 6.00 -2.20
CA GLY A 69 -6.58 6.67 -2.96
C GLY A 69 -7.96 6.06 -2.76
N ASN A 70 -8.96 6.70 -3.36
CA ASN A 70 -10.36 6.36 -3.18
C ASN A 70 -10.79 5.03 -3.82
N GLY A 71 -10.00 4.48 -4.73
CA GLY A 71 -10.27 3.18 -5.33
C GLY A 71 -9.79 1.99 -4.51
N VAL A 72 -9.14 2.23 -3.38
CA VAL A 72 -8.64 1.18 -2.51
C VAL A 72 -9.71 0.78 -1.51
N VAL A 73 -9.85 -0.53 -1.28
CA VAL A 73 -10.73 -1.06 -0.24
C VAL A 73 -9.89 -1.28 1.01
N VAL A 74 -10.19 -0.54 2.07
CA VAL A 74 -9.36 -0.47 3.27
C VAL A 74 -10.02 -1.21 4.42
N ASP A 75 -9.29 -2.18 4.98
CA ASP A 75 -9.61 -2.77 6.28
C ASP A 75 -8.84 -1.95 7.33
N PRO A 76 -9.52 -1.16 8.17
CA PRO A 76 -8.81 -0.28 9.11
C PRO A 76 -7.91 -1.03 10.09
N TRP A 77 -8.32 -2.20 10.53
CA TRP A 77 -7.52 -3.00 11.47
C TRP A 77 -6.27 -3.55 10.79
N ALA A 78 -6.42 -4.05 9.55
CA ALA A 78 -5.27 -4.52 8.78
C ALA A 78 -4.31 -3.38 8.50
N LEU A 79 -4.81 -2.18 8.20
CA LEU A 79 -3.97 -1.01 7.97
C LEU A 79 -3.20 -0.63 9.24
N LEU A 80 -3.87 -0.60 10.39
CA LEU A 80 -3.19 -0.28 11.65
C LEU A 80 -2.11 -1.29 11.99
N ASP A 81 -2.36 -2.58 11.78
CA ASP A 81 -1.37 -3.62 12.00
C ASP A 81 -0.17 -3.46 11.07
N GLU A 82 -0.41 -3.13 9.82
CA GLU A 82 0.64 -2.90 8.84
C GLU A 82 1.49 -1.69 9.21
N ILE A 83 0.86 -0.61 9.66
CA ILE A 83 1.55 0.59 10.12
C ILE A 83 2.45 0.27 11.33
N GLU A 84 1.93 -0.48 12.30
CA GLU A 84 2.69 -0.86 13.48
C GLU A 84 3.90 -1.74 13.12
N GLU A 85 3.71 -2.69 12.21
CA GLU A 85 4.80 -3.53 11.75
C GLU A 85 5.89 -2.70 11.06
N ALA A 86 5.49 -1.79 10.18
CA ALA A 86 6.45 -0.93 9.48
C ALA A 86 7.21 -0.04 10.46
N LYS A 87 6.53 0.54 11.45
CA LYS A 87 7.17 1.36 12.48
C LYS A 87 8.18 0.56 13.29
N SER A 88 7.87 -0.71 13.58
CA SER A 88 8.78 -1.58 14.32
C SER A 88 10.08 -1.84 13.56
N LYS A 89 10.07 -1.68 12.25
CA LYS A 89 11.25 -1.82 11.39
C LYS A 89 11.96 -0.49 11.13
N GLY A 90 11.54 0.59 11.78
CA GLY A 90 12.19 1.88 11.68
C GLY A 90 11.59 2.84 10.66
N VAL A 91 10.45 2.51 10.06
CA VAL A 91 9.78 3.40 9.11
C VAL A 91 9.05 4.51 9.87
N GLU A 92 9.26 5.74 9.42
CA GLU A 92 8.54 6.88 9.96
C GLU A 92 7.21 7.02 9.24
N ILE A 93 6.10 6.95 9.99
CA ILE A 93 4.75 7.10 9.45
C ILE A 93 4.00 8.10 10.30
N ASN A 94 3.52 9.17 9.67
CA ASN A 94 2.76 10.22 10.31
C ASN A 94 1.79 10.87 9.32
N GLU A 95 1.04 11.86 9.79
CA GLU A 95 0.04 12.54 8.98
C GLU A 95 0.64 13.35 7.82
N ASN A 96 1.94 13.60 7.83
CA ASN A 96 2.61 14.34 6.77
C ASN A 96 3.08 13.46 5.62
N ASN A 97 3.30 12.18 5.85
CA ASN A 97 3.81 11.28 4.81
C ASN A 97 2.85 10.16 4.42
N LEU A 98 1.78 9.94 5.15
CA LEU A 98 0.76 8.97 4.79
C LEU A 98 -0.61 9.66 4.80
N ILE A 99 -1.27 9.64 3.66
CA ILE A 99 -2.58 10.28 3.47
C ILE A 99 -3.57 9.22 3.00
N LEU A 100 -4.70 9.14 3.67
CA LEU A 100 -5.79 8.25 3.30
C LEU A 100 -6.94 9.08 2.74
N SER A 101 -7.44 8.71 1.56
CA SER A 101 -8.59 9.38 0.97
C SER A 101 -9.83 9.21 1.82
N GLU A 102 -10.57 10.29 2.03
CA GLU A 102 -11.86 10.24 2.72
C GLU A 102 -12.89 9.40 1.98
N ALA A 103 -12.73 9.25 0.68
CA ALA A 103 -13.65 8.48 -0.16
C ALA A 103 -13.25 7.02 -0.32
N ALA A 104 -12.22 6.54 0.37
CA ALA A 104 -11.83 5.14 0.33
C ALA A 104 -12.93 4.27 0.95
N THR A 105 -13.18 3.12 0.33
CA THR A 105 -14.17 2.18 0.83
C THR A 105 -13.60 1.41 2.03
N LEU A 106 -14.32 1.40 3.14
CA LEU A 106 -13.90 0.69 4.34
C LEU A 106 -14.55 -0.68 4.42
N ILE A 107 -13.77 -1.67 4.82
CA ILE A 107 -14.27 -2.99 5.18
C ILE A 107 -14.55 -2.96 6.68
N LEU A 108 -15.81 -3.17 7.05
CA LEU A 108 -16.22 -3.25 8.46
C LEU A 108 -16.24 -4.72 8.90
N PRO A 109 -16.14 -4.99 10.20
CA PRO A 109 -16.10 -6.39 10.68
C PRO A 109 -17.28 -7.23 10.19
N PHE A 110 -18.50 -6.67 10.15
CA PHE A 110 -19.65 -7.42 9.70
C PHE A 110 -19.60 -7.74 8.20
N HIS A 111 -18.92 -6.95 7.39
CA HIS A 111 -18.72 -7.26 5.97
C HIS A 111 -17.88 -8.53 5.81
N ARG A 112 -16.88 -8.70 6.65
CA ARG A 112 -16.04 -9.90 6.63
C ARG A 112 -16.85 -11.14 7.01
N GLU A 113 -17.67 -11.04 8.03
CA GLU A 113 -18.55 -12.13 8.45
C GLU A 113 -19.54 -12.52 7.35
N LEU A 114 -20.17 -11.54 6.70
CA LEU A 114 -21.08 -11.80 5.58
C LEU A 114 -20.36 -12.48 4.42
N SER A 115 -19.16 -12.05 4.11
CA SER A 115 -18.36 -12.67 3.05
C SER A 115 -18.08 -14.13 3.35
N LEU A 116 -17.76 -14.46 4.60
CA LEU A 116 -17.52 -15.83 5.02
C LEU A 116 -18.78 -16.69 4.96
N ILE A 117 -19.94 -16.11 5.24
CA ILE A 117 -21.22 -16.82 5.21
C ILE A 117 -21.62 -17.16 3.77
N HIS A 118 -21.32 -16.28 2.83
CA HIS A 118 -21.74 -16.43 1.44
C HIS A 118 -20.73 -17.18 0.57
N ILE A 119 -19.62 -17.56 1.10
CA ILE A 119 -18.69 -18.41 0.43
C ILE A 119 -19.10 -19.87 0.59
#